data_a4cd5575e8d30a5ff8c4a404bfb6d0eb
#
_entry.id   a4cd5575e8d30a5ff8c4a404bfb6d0eb
#
_cell.length_a   1.000
_cell.length_b   1.000
_cell.length_c   1.000
_cell.angle_alpha   90.00
_cell.angle_beta   90.00
_cell.angle_gamma   90.00
#
_symmetry.space_group_name_H-M   'P 1'
#
loop_
_entity.id
_entity.type
_entity.pdbx_description
1 polymer ?
#
loop_
_entity_poly.entity_id
_entity_poly.type
_entity_poly.pdbx_seq_one_letter_code
_entity_poly.pdbx_strand_id
1 'polypeptide(L)'
;LTDAPQPVRLVTCSTAPNPRRVNAFLIEKGVEIPKEEIDLATRAHYDPAHLDKFGTHHLPALELSDGSTLTETMAICRYLEALHPEPNLMGATPLELGRIDQWNRRVEFMIMLPAAYVFRHSHPAMATLEVQEPVMSEWHRRPLAKGLEVVEARLRASPFLAGDRFTMADINAYIALDFMRVTKTRVPEDHTATLAWQASLADRPSLQRYVPPAA
;
A
#
# COMPACT_ATOMS: atom_id res chain seq x y z
N LEU A 1 -18.28 19.14 7.40
CA LEU A 1 -17.22 18.84 6.41
C LEU A 1 -17.60 19.22 4.96
N THR A 2 -18.65 20.01 4.76
CA THR A 2 -19.16 20.40 3.43
C THR A 2 -18.25 21.37 2.66
N ASP A 3 -17.22 21.94 3.29
CA ASP A 3 -16.27 22.90 2.70
C ASP A 3 -14.88 22.30 2.38
N ALA A 4 -14.68 20.98 2.60
CA ALA A 4 -13.39 20.37 2.31
C ALA A 4 -13.21 20.22 0.78
N PRO A 5 -12.01 20.51 0.22
CA PRO A 5 -11.73 20.31 -1.20
C PRO A 5 -12.00 18.87 -1.62
N GLN A 6 -12.68 18.68 -2.75
CA GLN A 6 -13.06 17.35 -3.21
C GLN A 6 -11.97 16.71 -4.08
N PRO A 7 -11.77 15.39 -4.04
CA PRO A 7 -10.89 14.69 -4.95
C PRO A 7 -11.32 14.86 -6.41
N VAL A 8 -10.44 15.35 -7.27
CA VAL A 8 -10.74 15.53 -8.69
C VAL A 8 -9.99 14.55 -9.58
N ARG A 9 -8.80 14.10 -9.15
CA ARG A 9 -7.99 13.14 -9.92
C ARG A 9 -7.02 12.40 -9.01
N LEU A 10 -6.94 11.07 -9.18
CA LEU A 10 -5.91 10.21 -8.59
C LEU A 10 -4.91 9.80 -9.66
N VAL A 11 -3.66 10.28 -9.57
CA VAL A 11 -2.55 9.81 -10.40
C VAL A 11 -2.03 8.52 -9.77
N THR A 12 -2.08 7.44 -10.50
CA THR A 12 -1.92 6.08 -9.98
C THR A 12 -1.13 5.17 -10.92
N CYS A 13 -0.72 4.03 -10.41
CA CYS A 13 -0.24 2.88 -11.18
C CYS A 13 -0.81 1.62 -10.52
N SER A 14 -1.85 1.06 -11.07
CA SER A 14 -2.62 -0.03 -10.45
C SER A 14 -1.83 -1.33 -10.23
N THR A 15 -0.66 -1.47 -10.87
CA THR A 15 0.24 -2.62 -10.67
C THR A 15 1.27 -2.40 -9.55
N ALA A 16 1.51 -1.13 -9.14
CA ALA A 16 2.50 -0.80 -8.11
C ALA A 16 1.90 -0.91 -6.70
N PRO A 17 2.66 -1.35 -5.68
CA PRO A 17 2.10 -1.66 -4.37
C PRO A 17 1.51 -0.44 -3.64
N ASN A 18 2.15 0.72 -3.72
CA ASN A 18 1.67 1.92 -3.03
C ASN A 18 0.35 2.46 -3.59
N PRO A 19 0.22 2.72 -4.92
CA PRO A 19 -1.05 3.09 -5.52
C PRO A 19 -2.15 2.04 -5.32
N ARG A 20 -1.79 0.75 -5.39
CA ARG A 20 -2.73 -0.35 -5.20
C ARG A 20 -3.39 -0.30 -3.81
N ARG A 21 -2.69 0.16 -2.76
CA ARG A 21 -3.26 0.35 -1.42
C ARG A 21 -4.37 1.41 -1.42
N VAL A 22 -4.18 2.53 -2.13
CA VAL A 22 -5.23 3.56 -2.27
C VAL A 22 -6.39 3.04 -3.11
N ASN A 23 -6.11 2.34 -4.21
CA ASN A 23 -7.15 1.74 -5.03
C ASN A 23 -8.00 0.72 -4.25
N ALA A 24 -7.36 -0.14 -3.43
CA ALA A 24 -8.06 -1.07 -2.55
C ALA A 24 -8.93 -0.34 -1.53
N PHE A 25 -8.42 0.71 -0.92
CA PHE A 25 -9.16 1.54 0.02
C PHE A 25 -10.40 2.16 -0.63
N LEU A 26 -10.27 2.72 -1.82
CA LEU A 26 -11.40 3.30 -2.58
C LEU A 26 -12.48 2.26 -2.90
N ILE A 27 -12.08 1.05 -3.29
CA ILE A 27 -13.02 -0.05 -3.57
C ILE A 27 -13.78 -0.42 -2.29
N GLU A 28 -13.11 -0.54 -1.15
CA GLU A 28 -13.75 -0.83 0.14
C GLU A 28 -14.73 0.28 0.57
N LYS A 29 -14.41 1.53 0.24
CA LYS A 29 -15.28 2.69 0.50
C LYS A 29 -16.46 2.80 -0.47
N GLY A 30 -16.42 2.10 -1.60
CA GLY A 30 -17.38 2.32 -2.69
C GLY A 30 -17.26 3.73 -3.29
N VAL A 31 -16.07 4.32 -3.27
CA VAL A 31 -15.79 5.68 -3.76
C VAL A 31 -15.04 5.61 -5.09
N GLU A 32 -15.54 6.32 -6.08
CA GLU A 32 -14.89 6.47 -7.37
C GLU A 32 -14.29 7.86 -7.52
N ILE A 33 -13.03 7.91 -7.96
CA ILE A 33 -12.31 9.14 -8.31
C ILE A 33 -11.77 8.96 -9.72
N PRO A 34 -11.85 9.97 -10.60
CA PRO A 34 -11.19 9.92 -11.90
C PRO A 34 -9.72 9.56 -11.77
N LYS A 35 -9.24 8.61 -12.57
CA LYS A 35 -7.86 8.11 -12.47
C LYS A 35 -7.06 8.48 -13.69
N GLU A 36 -5.81 8.89 -13.46
CA GLU A 36 -4.76 8.97 -14.45
C GLU A 36 -3.79 7.81 -14.19
N GLU A 37 -3.84 6.80 -15.04
CA GLU A 37 -2.97 5.62 -14.93
C GLU A 37 -1.61 5.90 -15.57
N ILE A 38 -0.55 5.79 -14.80
CA ILE A 38 0.83 5.98 -15.26
C ILE A 38 1.47 4.62 -15.54
N ASP A 39 1.94 4.42 -16.75
CA ASP A 39 2.85 3.33 -17.05
C ASP A 39 4.26 3.69 -16.54
N LEU A 40 4.73 2.97 -15.52
CA LEU A 40 6.06 3.20 -14.95
C LEU A 40 7.20 3.00 -15.96
N ALA A 41 6.99 2.17 -17.00
CA ALA A 41 8.00 1.94 -18.03
C ALA A 41 8.26 3.19 -18.89
N THR A 42 7.25 4.05 -19.05
CA THR A 42 7.39 5.34 -19.77
C THR A 42 8.14 6.39 -18.97
N ARG A 43 8.25 6.21 -17.63
CA ARG A 43 8.83 7.19 -16.71
C ARG A 43 8.11 8.55 -16.68
N ALA A 44 6.84 8.61 -17.10
CA ALA A 44 6.08 9.86 -17.12
C ALA A 44 5.97 10.54 -15.74
N HIS A 45 6.03 9.77 -14.64
CA HIS A 45 6.08 10.33 -13.28
C HIS A 45 7.39 11.06 -12.94
N TYR A 46 8.41 11.01 -13.81
CA TYR A 46 9.64 11.81 -13.71
C TYR A 46 9.58 13.11 -14.53
N ASP A 47 8.45 13.38 -15.20
CA ASP A 47 8.27 14.65 -15.90
C ASP A 47 8.39 15.82 -14.91
N PRO A 48 9.14 16.89 -15.25
CA PRO A 48 9.23 18.10 -14.42
C PRO A 48 7.87 18.66 -14.00
N ALA A 49 6.87 18.63 -14.87
CA ALA A 49 5.51 19.09 -14.55
C ALA A 49 4.85 18.25 -13.44
N HIS A 50 5.14 16.94 -13.37
CA HIS A 50 4.67 16.09 -12.27
C HIS A 50 5.36 16.47 -10.95
N LEU A 51 6.68 16.67 -10.98
CA LEU A 51 7.44 17.09 -9.81
C LEU A 51 6.99 18.46 -9.30
N ASP A 52 6.83 19.43 -10.21
CA ASP A 52 6.38 20.79 -9.88
C ASP A 52 4.99 20.78 -9.23
N LYS A 53 4.10 19.89 -9.71
CA LYS A 53 2.74 19.79 -9.22
C LYS A 53 2.62 19.07 -7.86
N PHE A 54 3.33 17.96 -7.71
CA PHE A 54 3.15 17.05 -6.57
C PHE A 54 4.31 17.08 -5.56
N GLY A 55 5.41 17.75 -5.86
CA GLY A 55 6.60 17.82 -5.03
C GLY A 55 7.40 16.50 -4.93
N THR A 56 7.01 15.48 -5.71
CA THR A 56 7.65 14.15 -5.70
C THR A 56 7.38 13.41 -7.01
N HIS A 57 8.25 12.46 -7.33
CA HIS A 57 8.03 11.50 -8.42
C HIS A 57 7.25 10.25 -7.99
N HIS A 58 6.92 10.14 -6.71
CA HIS A 58 6.27 8.95 -6.19
C HIS A 58 4.77 8.94 -6.48
N LEU A 59 4.25 7.75 -6.68
CA LEU A 59 2.82 7.47 -6.80
C LEU A 59 2.34 6.69 -5.57
N PRO A 60 1.10 6.88 -5.16
CA PRO A 60 0.03 7.68 -5.75
C PRO A 60 0.12 9.17 -5.41
N ALA A 61 -0.57 10.02 -6.20
CA ALA A 61 -0.77 11.43 -5.92
C ALA A 61 -2.24 11.82 -6.17
N LEU A 62 -2.82 12.60 -5.27
CA LEU A 62 -4.21 13.03 -5.32
C LEU A 62 -4.28 14.54 -5.57
N GLU A 63 -5.07 14.95 -6.55
CA GLU A 63 -5.41 16.33 -6.83
C GLU A 63 -6.79 16.68 -6.28
N LEU A 64 -6.91 17.85 -5.67
CA LEU A 64 -8.13 18.35 -5.05
C LEU A 64 -8.72 19.53 -5.83
N SER A 65 -10.00 19.82 -5.59
CA SER A 65 -10.80 20.81 -6.34
C SER A 65 -10.34 22.26 -6.16
N ASP A 66 -9.56 22.56 -5.11
CA ASP A 66 -8.95 23.86 -4.87
C ASP A 66 -7.54 23.99 -5.50
N GLY A 67 -7.08 22.97 -6.23
CA GLY A 67 -5.76 22.90 -6.81
C GLY A 67 -4.66 22.38 -5.88
N SER A 68 -4.96 22.14 -4.60
CA SER A 68 -4.03 21.51 -3.68
C SER A 68 -3.83 20.02 -4.00
N THR A 69 -2.74 19.45 -3.50
CA THR A 69 -2.38 18.06 -3.78
C THR A 69 -2.01 17.33 -2.50
N LEU A 70 -2.26 16.02 -2.49
CA LEU A 70 -1.79 15.10 -1.45
C LEU A 70 -0.98 13.98 -2.07
N THR A 71 0.13 13.66 -1.44
CA THR A 71 0.94 12.48 -1.72
C THR A 71 1.00 11.61 -0.47
N GLU A 72 1.71 10.49 -0.52
CA GLU A 72 1.76 9.46 0.51
C GLU A 72 0.44 8.68 0.69
N THR A 73 0.55 7.37 0.49
CA THR A 73 -0.59 6.43 0.57
C THR A 73 -1.47 6.65 1.80
N MET A 74 -0.85 6.73 2.98
CA MET A 74 -1.59 6.84 4.24
C MET A 74 -2.21 8.22 4.44
N ALA A 75 -1.58 9.28 3.94
CA ALA A 75 -2.14 10.63 4.00
C ALA A 75 -3.39 10.73 3.11
N ILE A 76 -3.31 10.18 1.89
CA ILE A 76 -4.45 10.12 0.96
C ILE A 76 -5.60 9.30 1.59
N CYS A 77 -5.33 8.11 2.11
CA CYS A 77 -6.37 7.29 2.73
C CYS A 77 -7.01 7.97 3.96
N ARG A 78 -6.25 8.68 4.78
CA ARG A 78 -6.80 9.45 5.92
C ARG A 78 -7.71 10.59 5.46
N TYR A 79 -7.32 11.29 4.41
CA TYR A 79 -8.15 12.35 3.84
C TYR A 79 -9.46 11.78 3.31
N LEU A 80 -9.40 10.68 2.56
CA LEU A 80 -10.57 10.00 2.02
C LEU A 80 -11.47 9.41 3.12
N GLU A 81 -10.89 8.88 4.22
CA GLU A 81 -11.65 8.44 5.38
C GLU A 81 -12.44 9.57 6.03
N ALA A 82 -11.82 10.75 6.14
CA ALA A 82 -12.49 11.93 6.72
C ALA A 82 -13.65 12.44 5.84
N LEU A 83 -13.54 12.32 4.52
CA LEU A 83 -14.63 12.66 3.58
C LEU A 83 -15.72 11.60 3.54
N HIS A 84 -15.35 10.33 3.65
CA HIS A 84 -16.22 9.16 3.52
C HIS A 84 -16.02 8.25 4.75
N PRO A 85 -16.59 8.58 5.92
CA PRO A 85 -16.32 7.85 7.15
C PRO A 85 -16.83 6.39 7.14
N GLU A 86 -17.81 6.07 6.30
CA GLU A 86 -18.38 4.73 6.22
C GLU A 86 -18.10 4.04 4.86
N PRO A 87 -17.85 2.72 4.84
CA PRO A 87 -17.54 1.88 6.00
C PRO A 87 -16.22 2.30 6.66
N ASN A 88 -16.18 2.37 8.00
CA ASN A 88 -15.00 2.82 8.72
C ASN A 88 -13.84 1.83 8.58
N LEU A 89 -12.70 2.29 8.06
CA LEU A 89 -11.48 1.49 7.87
C LEU A 89 -10.29 1.97 8.71
N MET A 90 -10.38 3.15 9.32
CA MET A 90 -9.24 3.75 10.03
C MET A 90 -9.47 3.96 11.54
N GLY A 91 -10.63 3.55 12.05
CA GLY A 91 -10.97 3.59 13.46
C GLY A 91 -11.96 4.70 13.84
N ALA A 92 -12.87 4.37 14.75
CA ALA A 92 -13.90 5.26 15.25
C ALA A 92 -13.60 5.81 16.67
N THR A 93 -12.81 5.06 17.45
CA THR A 93 -12.41 5.47 18.80
C THR A 93 -10.92 5.81 18.85
N PRO A 94 -10.46 6.63 19.82
CA PRO A 94 -9.04 6.95 19.97
C PRO A 94 -8.13 5.72 20.06
N LEU A 95 -8.58 4.66 20.75
CA LEU A 95 -7.81 3.43 20.87
C LEU A 95 -7.75 2.66 19.56
N GLU A 96 -8.86 2.59 18.83
CA GLU A 96 -8.92 1.91 17.54
C GLU A 96 -8.08 2.65 16.48
N LEU A 97 -8.21 3.98 16.39
CA LEU A 97 -7.34 4.84 15.58
C LEU A 97 -5.85 4.56 15.85
N GLY A 98 -5.46 4.54 17.13
CA GLY A 98 -4.08 4.27 17.53
C GLY A 98 -3.62 2.86 17.15
N ARG A 99 -4.47 1.84 17.32
CA ARG A 99 -4.14 0.45 16.98
C ARG A 99 -3.98 0.26 15.47
N ILE A 100 -4.88 0.81 14.68
CA ILE A 100 -4.82 0.73 13.22
C ILE A 100 -3.58 1.46 12.71
N ASP A 101 -3.30 2.67 13.20
CA ASP A 101 -2.09 3.41 12.81
C ASP A 101 -0.81 2.67 13.22
N GLN A 102 -0.77 2.11 14.44
CA GLN A 102 0.36 1.30 14.89
C GLN A 102 0.65 0.13 13.94
N TRP A 103 -0.38 -0.56 13.47
CA TRP A 103 -0.18 -1.68 12.54
C TRP A 103 0.15 -1.20 11.13
N ASN A 104 -0.42 -0.10 10.66
CA ASN A 104 0.00 0.53 9.41
C ASN A 104 1.50 0.85 9.43
N ARG A 105 2.00 1.47 10.52
CA ARG A 105 3.42 1.80 10.66
C ARG A 105 4.32 0.55 10.76
N ARG A 106 3.88 -0.47 11.51
CA ARG A 106 4.62 -1.75 11.58
C ARG A 106 4.74 -2.41 10.22
N VAL A 107 3.64 -2.57 9.50
CA VAL A 107 3.64 -3.14 8.15
C VAL A 107 4.53 -2.33 7.21
N GLU A 108 4.42 -1.01 7.24
CA GLU A 108 5.19 -0.13 6.38
C GLU A 108 6.69 -0.27 6.61
N PHE A 109 7.14 -0.19 7.86
CA PHE A 109 8.57 -0.23 8.18
C PHE A 109 9.17 -1.63 8.25
N MET A 110 8.39 -2.63 8.62
CA MET A 110 8.91 -3.99 8.84
C MET A 110 8.70 -4.91 7.64
N ILE A 111 7.73 -4.62 6.76
CA ILE A 111 7.42 -5.45 5.60
C ILE A 111 7.62 -4.67 4.29
N MET A 112 6.83 -3.60 4.08
CA MET A 112 6.80 -2.91 2.80
C MET A 112 8.15 -2.28 2.44
N LEU A 113 8.73 -1.51 3.35
CA LEU A 113 9.99 -0.83 3.11
C LEU A 113 11.16 -1.82 2.91
N PRO A 114 11.38 -2.83 3.76
CA PRO A 114 12.37 -3.84 3.50
C PRO A 114 12.15 -4.60 2.19
N ALA A 115 10.92 -4.99 1.85
CA ALA A 115 10.61 -5.63 0.58
C ALA A 115 10.92 -4.72 -0.62
N ALA A 116 10.65 -3.41 -0.50
CA ALA A 116 10.97 -2.43 -1.53
C ALA A 116 12.51 -2.29 -1.73
N TYR A 117 13.30 -2.32 -0.67
CA TYR A 117 14.77 -2.31 -0.78
C TYR A 117 15.29 -3.61 -1.40
N VAL A 118 14.74 -4.77 -1.02
CA VAL A 118 15.07 -6.03 -1.68
C VAL A 118 14.76 -5.92 -3.17
N PHE A 119 13.59 -5.41 -3.55
CA PHE A 119 13.19 -5.23 -4.94
C PHE A 119 14.13 -4.28 -5.69
N ARG A 120 14.37 -3.09 -5.18
CA ARG A 120 15.21 -2.06 -5.83
C ARG A 120 16.62 -2.55 -6.09
N HIS A 121 17.21 -3.28 -5.12
CA HIS A 121 18.61 -3.69 -5.19
C HIS A 121 18.84 -5.12 -5.72
N SER A 122 17.79 -5.83 -6.16
CA SER A 122 17.94 -7.18 -6.73
C SER A 122 17.13 -7.45 -8.00
N HIS A 123 16.05 -6.70 -8.26
CA HIS A 123 15.18 -7.01 -9.39
C HIS A 123 15.70 -6.37 -10.68
N PRO A 124 15.82 -7.13 -11.80
CA PRO A 124 16.39 -6.60 -13.07
C PRO A 124 15.67 -5.35 -13.61
N ALA A 125 14.35 -5.26 -13.43
CA ALA A 125 13.58 -4.09 -13.87
C ALA A 125 14.01 -2.79 -13.19
N MET A 126 14.71 -2.85 -12.05
CA MET A 126 15.19 -1.67 -11.34
C MET A 126 16.60 -1.24 -11.76
N ALA A 127 17.33 -2.08 -12.51
CA ALA A 127 18.72 -1.79 -12.89
C ALA A 127 18.91 -0.52 -13.74
N THR A 128 17.86 -0.07 -14.42
CA THR A 128 17.89 1.19 -15.20
C THR A 128 17.44 2.41 -14.40
N LEU A 129 16.90 2.21 -13.19
CA LEU A 129 16.32 3.25 -12.35
C LEU A 129 17.15 3.51 -11.08
N GLU A 130 17.89 2.50 -10.64
CA GLU A 130 18.65 2.53 -9.38
C GLU A 130 20.07 2.02 -9.60
N VAL A 131 21.02 2.58 -8.87
CA VAL A 131 22.32 1.94 -8.69
C VAL A 131 22.12 0.78 -7.72
N GLN A 132 22.14 -0.43 -8.26
CA GLN A 132 21.85 -1.63 -7.47
C GLN A 132 23.06 -2.05 -6.63
N GLU A 133 22.86 -2.13 -5.31
CA GLU A 133 23.82 -2.60 -4.33
C GLU A 133 23.32 -3.92 -3.73
N PRO A 134 23.84 -5.08 -4.15
CA PRO A 134 23.35 -6.40 -3.67
C PRO A 134 23.39 -6.55 -2.15
N VAL A 135 24.37 -5.91 -1.48
CA VAL A 135 24.48 -5.90 -0.02
C VAL A 135 23.25 -5.28 0.65
N MET A 136 22.65 -4.27 0.04
CA MET A 136 21.42 -3.63 0.56
C MET A 136 20.24 -4.58 0.47
N SER A 137 20.12 -5.33 -0.63
CA SER A 137 19.09 -6.36 -0.75
C SER A 137 19.24 -7.44 0.33
N GLU A 138 20.44 -7.96 0.53
CA GLU A 138 20.69 -9.00 1.53
C GLU A 138 20.46 -8.48 2.97
N TRP A 139 20.90 -7.27 3.26
CA TRP A 139 20.73 -6.66 4.58
C TRP A 139 19.25 -6.50 4.96
N HIS A 140 18.40 -6.11 4.01
CA HIS A 140 16.97 -5.89 4.25
C HIS A 140 16.15 -7.19 4.37
N ARG A 141 16.68 -8.35 3.96
CA ARG A 141 16.02 -9.65 4.17
C ARG A 141 15.84 -10.00 5.66
N ARG A 142 16.79 -9.59 6.52
CA ARG A 142 16.70 -9.85 7.97
C ARG A 142 15.56 -9.10 8.65
N PRO A 143 15.46 -7.75 8.54
CA PRO A 143 14.31 -7.03 9.11
C PRO A 143 12.99 -7.48 8.48
N LEU A 144 12.96 -7.85 7.20
CA LEU A 144 11.76 -8.41 6.56
C LEU A 144 11.33 -9.73 7.23
N ALA A 145 12.25 -10.67 7.43
CA ALA A 145 11.95 -11.93 8.12
C ALA A 145 11.40 -11.69 9.53
N LYS A 146 12.03 -10.79 10.29
CA LYS A 146 11.55 -10.41 11.63
C LYS A 146 10.17 -9.75 11.60
N GLY A 147 9.87 -8.96 10.58
CA GLY A 147 8.55 -8.38 10.37
C GLY A 147 7.47 -9.45 10.14
N LEU A 148 7.81 -10.50 9.39
CA LEU A 148 6.90 -11.64 9.16
C LEU A 148 6.60 -12.40 10.46
N GLU A 149 7.59 -12.61 11.34
CA GLU A 149 7.38 -13.20 12.67
C GLU A 149 6.40 -12.36 13.52
N VAL A 150 6.50 -11.03 13.47
CA VAL A 150 5.60 -10.13 14.20
C VAL A 150 4.18 -10.21 13.68
N VAL A 151 4.00 -10.29 12.34
CA VAL A 151 2.69 -10.47 11.71
C VAL A 151 2.09 -11.84 12.08
N GLU A 152 2.88 -12.91 12.00
CA GLU A 152 2.46 -14.26 12.38
C GLU A 152 2.00 -14.33 13.84
N ALA A 153 2.81 -13.82 14.77
CA ALA A 153 2.46 -13.78 16.17
C ALA A 153 1.14 -13.02 16.44
N ARG A 154 0.91 -11.94 15.70
CA ARG A 154 -0.33 -11.17 15.80
C ARG A 154 -1.53 -11.95 15.30
N LEU A 155 -1.43 -12.55 14.14
CA LEU A 155 -2.53 -13.25 13.49
C LEU A 155 -2.86 -14.60 14.18
N ARG A 156 -1.95 -15.16 14.96
CA ARG A 156 -2.26 -16.24 15.91
C ARG A 156 -3.19 -15.80 17.05
N ALA A 157 -3.13 -14.53 17.43
CA ALA A 157 -3.85 -13.99 18.57
C ALA A 157 -5.10 -13.18 18.19
N SER A 158 -5.33 -12.92 16.90
CA SER A 158 -6.40 -12.03 16.44
C SER A 158 -6.78 -12.33 15.00
N PRO A 159 -8.07 -12.22 14.62
CA PRO A 159 -8.51 -12.49 13.26
C PRO A 159 -7.99 -11.47 12.24
N PHE A 160 -7.71 -10.23 12.67
CA PHE A 160 -7.12 -9.18 11.84
C PHE A 160 -6.02 -8.43 12.60
N LEU A 161 -5.21 -7.66 11.88
CA LEU A 161 -4.04 -7.01 12.46
C LEU A 161 -4.39 -6.00 13.56
N ALA A 162 -5.42 -5.19 13.35
CA ALA A 162 -5.79 -4.17 14.33
C ALA A 162 -6.84 -4.62 15.37
N GLY A 163 -7.50 -5.77 15.18
CA GLY A 163 -8.54 -6.26 16.07
C GLY A 163 -9.46 -7.28 15.42
N ASP A 164 -10.77 -7.12 15.61
CA ASP A 164 -11.77 -8.11 15.25
C ASP A 164 -12.40 -7.90 13.86
N ARG A 165 -12.03 -6.83 13.18
CA ARG A 165 -12.55 -6.48 11.85
C ARG A 165 -11.45 -6.10 10.87
N PHE A 166 -11.75 -6.23 9.59
CA PHE A 166 -10.92 -5.78 8.48
C PHE A 166 -10.76 -4.26 8.49
N THR A 167 -9.53 -3.76 8.31
CA THR A 167 -9.17 -2.34 8.37
C THR A 167 -8.09 -2.00 7.34
N MET A 168 -7.69 -0.72 7.27
CA MET A 168 -6.57 -0.28 6.45
C MET A 168 -5.26 -1.00 6.78
N ALA A 169 -5.07 -1.46 8.02
CA ALA A 169 -3.89 -2.24 8.41
C ALA A 169 -3.80 -3.58 7.65
N ASP A 170 -4.97 -4.20 7.39
CA ASP A 170 -5.06 -5.46 6.65
C ASP A 170 -4.85 -5.25 5.15
N ILE A 171 -5.38 -4.16 4.58
CA ILE A 171 -5.09 -3.75 3.19
C ILE A 171 -3.57 -3.57 2.99
N ASN A 172 -2.93 -2.82 3.89
CA ASN A 172 -1.49 -2.60 3.86
C ASN A 172 -0.71 -3.91 3.90
N ALA A 173 -1.02 -4.77 4.86
CA ALA A 173 -0.31 -6.03 5.05
C ALA A 173 -0.50 -6.98 3.87
N TYR A 174 -1.73 -7.16 3.40
CA TYR A 174 -2.02 -8.05 2.29
C TYR A 174 -1.22 -7.65 1.04
N ILE A 175 -1.25 -6.36 0.69
CA ILE A 175 -0.55 -5.85 -0.50
C ILE A 175 0.96 -5.89 -0.32
N ALA A 176 1.48 -5.63 0.89
CA ALA A 176 2.90 -5.74 1.18
C ALA A 176 3.41 -7.19 1.05
N LEU A 177 2.67 -8.16 1.60
CA LEU A 177 3.00 -9.58 1.49
C LEU A 177 2.89 -10.08 0.03
N ASP A 178 1.86 -9.64 -0.71
CA ASP A 178 1.75 -9.96 -2.13
C ASP A 178 2.88 -9.36 -2.97
N PHE A 179 3.35 -8.15 -2.62
CA PHE A 179 4.48 -7.51 -3.30
C PHE A 179 5.79 -8.29 -3.13
N MET A 180 6.01 -8.98 -2.00
CA MET A 180 7.22 -9.76 -1.76
C MET A 180 7.51 -10.81 -2.85
N ARG A 181 6.47 -11.30 -3.55
CA ARG A 181 6.62 -12.30 -4.63
C ARG A 181 7.55 -11.85 -5.76
N VAL A 182 7.59 -10.53 -6.05
CA VAL A 182 8.45 -10.00 -7.14
C VAL A 182 9.94 -10.15 -6.84
N THR A 183 10.30 -10.33 -5.57
CA THR A 183 11.66 -10.60 -5.11
C THR A 183 11.89 -12.08 -4.81
N LYS A 184 10.93 -12.96 -5.18
CA LYS A 184 10.92 -14.39 -4.85
C LYS A 184 10.97 -14.65 -3.33
N THR A 185 10.59 -13.67 -2.53
CA THR A 185 10.41 -13.82 -1.09
C THR A 185 8.96 -14.24 -0.83
N ARG A 186 8.76 -15.18 0.09
CA ARG A 186 7.44 -15.72 0.45
C ARG A 186 7.26 -15.71 1.96
N VAL A 187 6.01 -15.70 2.38
CA VAL A 187 5.66 -16.02 3.77
C VAL A 187 6.14 -17.44 4.06
N PRO A 188 6.87 -17.69 5.16
CA PRO A 188 7.32 -19.04 5.53
C PRO A 188 6.13 -20.01 5.70
N GLU A 189 6.34 -21.27 5.34
CA GLU A 189 5.28 -22.30 5.40
C GLU A 189 4.79 -22.59 6.82
N ASP A 190 5.63 -22.38 7.82
CA ASP A 190 5.31 -22.50 9.24
C ASP A 190 4.56 -21.27 9.82
N HIS A 191 4.44 -20.20 9.06
CA HIS A 191 3.60 -19.04 9.39
C HIS A 191 2.13 -19.31 9.03
N THR A 192 1.56 -20.31 9.65
CA THR A 192 0.24 -20.87 9.30
C THR A 192 -0.91 -19.90 9.53
N ALA A 193 -0.83 -19.02 10.53
CA ALA A 193 -1.86 -18.02 10.78
C ALA A 193 -1.86 -16.92 9.70
N THR A 194 -0.67 -16.48 9.27
CA THR A 194 -0.53 -15.51 8.17
C THR A 194 -1.03 -16.08 6.86
N LEU A 195 -0.70 -17.32 6.54
CA LEU A 195 -1.16 -17.99 5.32
C LEU A 195 -2.67 -18.19 5.32
N ALA A 196 -3.26 -18.62 6.45
CA ALA A 196 -4.71 -18.77 6.59
C ALA A 196 -5.44 -17.42 6.46
N TRP A 197 -4.89 -16.37 7.07
CA TRP A 197 -5.43 -15.00 6.94
C TRP A 197 -5.35 -14.50 5.49
N GLN A 198 -4.24 -14.69 4.78
CA GLN A 198 -4.13 -14.34 3.36
C GLN A 198 -5.16 -15.10 2.51
N ALA A 199 -5.34 -16.39 2.76
CA ALA A 199 -6.31 -17.22 2.05
C ALA A 199 -7.75 -16.74 2.28
N SER A 200 -8.09 -16.34 3.51
CA SER A 200 -9.43 -15.82 3.86
C SER A 200 -9.78 -14.50 3.14
N LEU A 201 -8.78 -13.76 2.70
CA LEU A 201 -8.93 -12.47 2.01
C LEU A 201 -8.74 -12.56 0.49
N ALA A 202 -8.35 -13.71 -0.03
CA ALA A 202 -7.95 -13.86 -1.44
C ALA A 202 -9.06 -13.50 -2.44
N ASP A 203 -10.31 -13.75 -2.10
CA ASP A 203 -11.45 -13.48 -2.99
C ASP A 203 -12.04 -12.07 -2.81
N ARG A 204 -11.44 -11.24 -1.92
CA ARG A 204 -11.91 -9.88 -1.67
C ARG A 204 -11.65 -8.99 -2.89
N PRO A 205 -12.67 -8.34 -3.50
CA PRO A 205 -12.49 -7.61 -4.76
C PRO A 205 -11.42 -6.52 -4.69
N SER A 206 -11.32 -5.81 -3.55
CA SER A 206 -10.34 -4.75 -3.33
C SER A 206 -8.88 -5.23 -3.33
N LEU A 207 -8.65 -6.50 -3.01
CA LEU A 207 -7.32 -7.10 -2.88
C LEU A 207 -6.89 -7.87 -4.13
N GLN A 208 -7.79 -8.01 -5.11
CA GLN A 208 -7.44 -8.62 -6.39
C GLN A 208 -6.34 -7.82 -7.09
N ARG A 209 -5.48 -8.54 -7.81
CA ARG A 209 -4.48 -7.87 -8.64
C ARG A 209 -5.14 -7.24 -9.86
N TYR A 210 -4.73 -6.03 -10.16
CA TYR A 210 -5.08 -5.43 -11.43
C TYR A 210 -4.46 -6.27 -12.57
N VAL A 211 -5.31 -6.73 -13.46
CA VAL A 211 -4.89 -7.33 -14.73
C VAL A 211 -5.26 -6.31 -15.81
N PRO A 212 -4.29 -5.72 -16.52
CA PRO A 212 -4.60 -4.82 -17.62
C PRO A 212 -5.49 -5.55 -18.63
N PRO A 213 -6.47 -4.89 -19.25
CA PRO A 213 -7.18 -5.46 -20.37
C PRO A 213 -6.17 -5.90 -21.44
N ALA A 214 -6.43 -7.03 -22.06
CA ALA A 214 -5.60 -7.48 -23.19
C ALA A 214 -5.59 -6.41 -24.27
N ALA A 215 -4.39 -6.03 -24.73
CA ALA A 215 -4.21 -5.05 -25.78
C ALA A 215 -4.80 -5.52 -27.10
#